data_c05a5fb2aeab6bc29041723749e2cd8b
#
_entry.id   c05a5fb2aeab6bc29041723749e2cd8b
#
_cell.length_a   1.000
_cell.length_b   1.000
_cell.length_c   1.000
_cell.angle_alpha   90.00
_cell.angle_beta   90.00
_cell.angle_gamma   90.00
#
_symmetry.space_group_name_H-M   'P 1'
#
loop_
_entity.id
_entity.type
_entity.pdbx_description
1 polymer ?
#
loop_
_entity_poly.entity_id
_entity_poly.type
_entity_poly.pdbx_seq_one_letter_code
_entity_poly.pdbx_strand_id
1 'polypeptide(L)'
;MFSIKRLISLITCVLMAISLFGQTSAQSKIAIAPFVSEELDVHESIKSTLEKKLMQMATQNGFGASSSAFVITPSLDIIDKYATATVPSQFVVEMEVSFFVVNIVEDIIVSEISYEVKGVDTSEQKAIKAAINQVNVKSPRVRKFMEASRAKIVEYYEDRVPVILEKAEAQANIGEYENALATLNAVPESVEGYSMVLDKMTEIYLKKVDKDAKMVLQEAKAKMALKEYNVAMDK
;
A
#
# COMPACT_ATOMS: atom_id res chain seq x y z
N MET A 1 13.28 -45.49 -36.35
CA MET A 1 14.47 -44.63 -36.28
C MET A 1 13.99 -43.18 -36.14
N PHE A 2 13.82 -42.69 -34.93
CA PHE A 2 13.40 -41.30 -34.69
C PHE A 2 14.55 -40.35 -35.03
N SER A 3 14.29 -39.41 -35.93
CA SER A 3 15.32 -38.50 -36.43
C SER A 3 15.78 -37.53 -35.31
N ILE A 4 17.06 -37.57 -34.99
CA ILE A 4 17.76 -36.69 -34.02
C ILE A 4 17.39 -35.22 -34.23
N LYS A 5 17.11 -34.78 -35.45
CA LYS A 5 16.65 -33.43 -35.80
C LYS A 5 15.31 -33.06 -35.18
N ARG A 6 14.37 -34.02 -35.00
CA ARG A 6 13.07 -33.78 -34.33
C ARG A 6 13.22 -33.67 -32.82
N LEU A 7 14.17 -34.41 -32.23
CA LEU A 7 14.49 -34.35 -30.82
C LEU A 7 15.13 -33.00 -30.45
N ILE A 8 16.07 -32.52 -31.27
CA ILE A 8 16.71 -31.21 -31.08
C ILE A 8 15.70 -30.06 -31.24
N SER A 9 14.77 -30.15 -32.20
CA SER A 9 13.72 -29.15 -32.41
C SER A 9 12.73 -29.08 -31.22
N LEU A 10 12.43 -30.22 -30.60
CA LEU A 10 11.56 -30.28 -29.41
C LEU A 10 12.25 -29.69 -28.17
N ILE A 11 13.52 -29.93 -27.97
CA ILE A 11 14.33 -29.39 -26.88
C ILE A 11 14.48 -27.86 -27.00
N THR A 12 14.68 -27.34 -28.21
CA THR A 12 14.76 -25.89 -28.47
C THR A 12 13.40 -25.18 -28.23
N CYS A 13 12.27 -25.80 -28.59
CA CYS A 13 10.94 -25.25 -28.27
C CYS A 13 10.66 -25.23 -26.78
N VAL A 14 11.07 -26.27 -26.04
CA VAL A 14 10.88 -26.31 -24.57
C VAL A 14 11.76 -25.29 -23.84
N LEU A 15 13.00 -25.09 -24.30
CA LEU A 15 13.90 -24.05 -23.76
C LEU A 15 13.41 -22.63 -24.07
N MET A 16 12.80 -22.36 -25.21
CA MET A 16 12.17 -21.07 -25.50
C MET A 16 10.88 -20.84 -24.69
N ALA A 17 10.12 -21.88 -24.37
CA ALA A 17 8.92 -21.74 -23.55
C ALA A 17 9.22 -21.42 -22.08
N ILE A 18 10.36 -21.86 -21.56
CA ILE A 18 10.79 -21.58 -20.17
C ILE A 18 11.23 -20.12 -20.01
N SER A 19 11.74 -19.48 -21.07
CA SER A 19 12.13 -18.06 -21.02
C SER A 19 10.94 -17.07 -21.06
N LEU A 20 9.73 -17.54 -21.42
CA LEU A 20 8.51 -16.71 -21.40
C LEU A 20 7.78 -16.71 -20.04
N PHE A 21 8.12 -17.63 -19.13
CA PHE A 21 7.53 -17.66 -17.78
C PHE A 21 8.35 -16.90 -16.72
N GLY A 22 9.47 -16.29 -17.09
CA GLY A 22 10.41 -15.61 -16.17
C GLY A 22 10.21 -14.11 -16.00
N GLN A 23 9.15 -13.52 -16.59
CA GLN A 23 8.82 -12.10 -16.38
C GLN A 23 7.47 -11.92 -15.68
N THR A 24 7.26 -12.57 -14.56
CA THR A 24 6.52 -11.89 -13.51
C THR A 24 7.45 -10.79 -12.99
N SER A 25 7.34 -9.59 -13.54
CA SER A 25 7.82 -8.41 -12.87
C SER A 25 7.25 -8.52 -11.45
N ALA A 26 8.11 -8.71 -10.46
CA ALA A 26 7.79 -8.45 -9.08
C ALA A 26 7.40 -6.97 -9.04
N GLN A 27 6.10 -6.71 -9.25
CA GLN A 27 5.55 -5.38 -9.26
C GLN A 27 5.66 -4.93 -7.82
N SER A 28 6.68 -4.14 -7.52
CA SER A 28 6.96 -3.60 -6.20
C SER A 28 5.64 -3.10 -5.60
N LYS A 29 5.28 -3.70 -4.49
CA LYS A 29 3.98 -3.48 -3.84
C LYS A 29 4.00 -2.13 -3.13
N ILE A 30 3.78 -1.07 -3.90
CA ILE A 30 3.35 0.18 -3.28
C ILE A 30 1.99 -0.10 -2.66
N ALA A 31 1.89 0.11 -1.35
CA ALA A 31 0.67 -0.09 -0.59
C ALA A 31 -0.08 1.23 -0.48
N ILE A 32 -1.38 1.23 -0.80
CA ILE A 32 -2.30 2.34 -0.55
C ILE A 32 -3.50 1.75 0.19
N ALA A 33 -3.72 2.18 1.43
CA ALA A 33 -4.84 1.71 2.23
C ALA A 33 -6.08 2.58 2.00
N PRO A 34 -7.30 2.00 1.91
CA PRO A 34 -8.52 2.78 1.92
C PRO A 34 -8.75 3.39 3.32
N PHE A 35 -9.16 4.66 3.36
CA PHE A 35 -9.47 5.35 4.60
C PHE A 35 -10.70 6.24 4.40
N VAL A 36 -11.70 6.13 5.28
CA VAL A 36 -12.84 7.05 5.37
C VAL A 36 -12.84 7.63 6.78
N SER A 37 -12.77 8.96 6.87
CA SER A 37 -12.74 9.63 8.17
C SER A 37 -14.04 9.42 8.94
N GLU A 38 -13.93 9.20 10.24
CA GLU A 38 -15.07 9.22 11.16
C GLU A 38 -15.78 10.58 11.19
N GLU A 39 -15.02 11.65 10.95
CA GLU A 39 -15.49 13.04 10.92
C GLU A 39 -16.29 13.38 9.65
N LEU A 40 -16.29 12.51 8.64
CA LEU A 40 -17.10 12.72 7.45
C LEU A 40 -18.59 12.70 7.83
N ASP A 41 -19.24 13.86 7.74
CA ASP A 41 -20.64 14.07 8.16
C ASP A 41 -21.63 13.46 7.15
N VAL A 42 -21.68 12.14 7.11
CA VAL A 42 -22.62 11.38 6.28
C VAL A 42 -23.10 10.13 7.02
N HIS A 43 -24.26 9.63 6.59
CA HIS A 43 -24.82 8.41 7.16
C HIS A 43 -23.89 7.22 6.98
N GLU A 44 -23.84 6.30 7.95
CA GLU A 44 -22.97 5.12 7.98
C GLU A 44 -23.06 4.25 6.72
N SER A 45 -24.24 4.12 6.13
CA SER A 45 -24.41 3.39 4.87
C SER A 45 -23.70 4.02 3.66
N ILE A 46 -23.43 5.34 3.72
CA ILE A 46 -22.67 6.09 2.71
C ILE A 46 -21.17 5.83 2.96
N LYS A 47 -20.70 5.92 4.21
CA LYS A 47 -19.30 5.57 4.59
C LYS A 47 -18.95 4.17 4.10
N SER A 48 -19.77 3.17 4.40
CA SER A 48 -19.57 1.79 3.94
C SER A 48 -19.55 1.65 2.40
N THR A 49 -20.31 2.49 1.68
CA THR A 49 -20.27 2.50 0.20
C THR A 49 -18.96 3.08 -0.31
N LEU A 50 -18.47 4.16 0.29
CA LEU A 50 -17.19 4.78 -0.02
C LEU A 50 -16.02 3.82 0.27
N GLU A 51 -15.99 3.21 1.45
CA GLU A 51 -14.98 2.21 1.81
C GLU A 51 -14.86 1.10 0.76
N LYS A 52 -16.00 0.53 0.35
CA LYS A 52 -16.02 -0.50 -0.70
C LYS A 52 -15.45 0.00 -2.03
N LYS A 53 -15.77 1.25 -2.42
CA LYS A 53 -15.24 1.84 -3.65
C LYS A 53 -13.73 2.09 -3.55
N LEU A 54 -13.25 2.64 -2.43
CA LEU A 54 -11.82 2.87 -2.20
C LEU A 54 -11.05 1.55 -2.18
N MET A 55 -11.57 0.53 -1.49
CA MET A 55 -11.00 -0.81 -1.49
C MET A 55 -10.90 -1.38 -2.90
N GLN A 56 -11.95 -1.22 -3.72
CA GLN A 56 -11.93 -1.66 -5.11
C GLN A 56 -10.94 -0.86 -5.96
N MET A 57 -10.84 0.46 -5.78
CA MET A 57 -9.85 1.30 -6.46
C MET A 57 -8.43 0.84 -6.14
N ALA A 58 -8.11 0.61 -4.87
CA ALA A 58 -6.80 0.15 -4.45
C ALA A 58 -6.50 -1.27 -4.96
N THR A 59 -7.38 -2.24 -4.72
CA THR A 59 -7.12 -3.65 -5.04
C THR A 59 -7.07 -3.94 -6.54
N GLN A 60 -7.94 -3.33 -7.34
CA GLN A 60 -7.96 -3.54 -8.80
C GLN A 60 -6.76 -2.93 -9.53
N ASN A 61 -6.07 -1.98 -8.89
CA ASN A 61 -4.86 -1.37 -9.42
C ASN A 61 -3.57 -1.89 -8.76
N GLY A 62 -3.68 -2.95 -7.93
CA GLY A 62 -2.52 -3.62 -7.33
C GLY A 62 -1.92 -2.93 -6.11
N PHE A 63 -2.67 -2.05 -5.43
CA PHE A 63 -2.22 -1.28 -4.25
C PHE A 63 -2.81 -1.76 -2.93
N GLY A 64 -3.74 -2.74 -2.97
CA GLY A 64 -4.53 -3.13 -1.80
C GLY A 64 -3.69 -3.51 -0.58
N ALA A 65 -3.86 -2.75 0.50
CA ALA A 65 -3.28 -3.01 1.81
C ALA A 65 -4.28 -2.64 2.91
N SER A 66 -4.14 -3.25 4.07
CA SER A 66 -4.93 -2.90 5.26
C SER A 66 -4.34 -1.73 6.04
N SER A 67 -3.05 -1.45 5.87
CA SER A 67 -2.33 -0.35 6.51
C SER A 67 -1.20 0.12 5.60
N SER A 68 -1.00 1.43 5.52
CA SER A 68 0.07 2.07 4.74
C SER A 68 0.26 3.50 5.21
N ALA A 69 1.44 4.08 4.96
CA ALA A 69 1.68 5.51 5.08
C ALA A 69 0.90 6.32 4.03
N PHE A 70 0.53 5.69 2.91
CA PHE A 70 -0.31 6.29 1.88
C PHE A 70 -1.72 5.74 1.98
N VAL A 71 -2.69 6.64 2.04
CA VAL A 71 -4.11 6.29 2.06
C VAL A 71 -4.84 6.91 0.88
N ILE A 72 -5.90 6.25 0.41
CA ILE A 72 -6.88 6.85 -0.48
C ILE A 72 -8.12 7.21 0.33
N THR A 73 -8.54 8.47 0.28
CA THR A 73 -9.62 9.02 1.09
C THR A 73 -10.59 9.84 0.22
N PRO A 74 -11.91 9.88 0.53
CA PRO A 74 -12.89 10.64 -0.22
C PRO A 74 -13.14 12.02 0.41
N SER A 75 -13.56 12.98 -0.42
CA SER A 75 -14.33 14.17 -0.04
C SER A 75 -15.63 14.20 -0.79
N LEU A 76 -16.67 14.74 -0.17
CA LEU A 76 -18.00 14.88 -0.72
C LEU A 76 -18.47 16.33 -0.54
N ASP A 77 -18.71 17.02 -1.66
CA ASP A 77 -19.20 18.38 -1.68
C ASP A 77 -20.55 18.45 -2.38
N ILE A 78 -21.62 18.73 -1.64
CA ILE A 78 -22.97 18.86 -2.19
C ILE A 78 -23.09 20.24 -2.84
N ILE A 79 -23.27 20.23 -4.18
CA ILE A 79 -23.44 21.46 -4.99
C ILE A 79 -24.86 21.96 -4.90
N ASP A 80 -25.83 21.04 -5.08
CA ASP A 80 -27.26 21.36 -5.02
C ASP A 80 -28.07 20.15 -4.56
N LYS A 81 -29.19 20.43 -3.88
CA LYS A 81 -30.16 19.42 -3.48
C LYS A 81 -31.57 19.96 -3.47
N TYR A 82 -32.50 19.23 -4.07
CA TYR A 82 -33.92 19.59 -4.09
C TYR A 82 -34.83 18.37 -4.22
N ALA A 83 -36.10 18.57 -3.84
CA ALA A 83 -37.15 17.60 -4.06
C ALA A 83 -37.89 17.89 -5.38
N THR A 84 -38.22 16.84 -6.15
CA THR A 84 -39.00 16.98 -7.39
C THR A 84 -40.47 17.24 -7.08
N ALA A 85 -41.17 17.95 -7.98
CA ALA A 85 -42.62 18.15 -7.91
C ALA A 85 -43.43 16.95 -8.45
N THR A 86 -42.80 15.78 -8.63
CA THR A 86 -43.42 14.54 -9.13
C THR A 86 -44.18 13.78 -8.02
N VAL A 87 -45.03 12.83 -8.42
CA VAL A 87 -45.71 11.92 -7.48
C VAL A 87 -45.32 10.48 -7.84
N PRO A 88 -44.59 9.78 -6.95
CA PRO A 88 -44.04 10.25 -5.69
C PRO A 88 -42.91 11.27 -5.87
N SER A 89 -42.73 12.16 -4.89
CA SER A 89 -41.63 13.10 -4.86
C SER A 89 -40.30 12.34 -4.70
N GLN A 90 -39.27 12.81 -5.38
CA GLN A 90 -37.90 12.27 -5.34
C GLN A 90 -36.94 13.35 -4.90
N PHE A 91 -35.86 12.96 -4.25
CA PHE A 91 -34.72 13.83 -3.93
C PHE A 91 -33.71 13.76 -5.07
N VAL A 92 -33.25 14.91 -5.49
CA VAL A 92 -32.14 15.07 -6.43
C VAL A 92 -30.97 15.66 -5.66
N VAL A 93 -29.80 15.06 -5.79
CA VAL A 93 -28.54 15.57 -5.21
C VAL A 93 -27.53 15.68 -6.31
N GLU A 94 -26.99 16.88 -6.51
CA GLU A 94 -25.84 17.16 -7.37
C GLU A 94 -24.63 17.42 -6.48
N MET A 95 -23.53 16.69 -6.69
CA MET A 95 -22.38 16.73 -5.81
C MET A 95 -21.08 16.46 -6.55
N GLU A 96 -19.99 16.98 -6.00
CA GLU A 96 -18.64 16.55 -6.36
C GLU A 96 -18.18 15.45 -5.41
N VAL A 97 -17.63 14.38 -5.99
CA VAL A 97 -16.98 13.29 -5.27
C VAL A 97 -15.52 13.29 -5.65
N SER A 98 -14.67 13.68 -4.72
CA SER A 98 -13.22 13.71 -4.90
C SER A 98 -12.55 12.56 -4.16
N PHE A 99 -11.47 12.05 -4.73
CA PHE A 99 -10.62 11.04 -4.10
C PHE A 99 -9.18 11.56 -4.09
N PHE A 100 -8.56 11.49 -2.91
CA PHE A 100 -7.20 11.94 -2.67
C PHE A 100 -6.33 10.75 -2.30
N VAL A 101 -5.12 10.69 -2.83
CA VAL A 101 -4.05 9.87 -2.27
C VAL A 101 -3.21 10.79 -1.39
N VAL A 102 -3.10 10.46 -0.11
CA VAL A 102 -2.46 11.27 0.92
C VAL A 102 -1.37 10.46 1.62
N ASN A 103 -0.22 11.08 1.87
CA ASN A 103 0.76 10.60 2.82
C ASN A 103 0.37 11.10 4.22
N ILE A 104 -0.15 10.20 5.07
CA ILE A 104 -0.65 10.56 6.40
C ILE A 104 0.46 10.84 7.42
N VAL A 105 1.72 10.50 7.11
CA VAL A 105 2.86 10.75 8.00
C VAL A 105 3.36 12.19 7.87
N GLU A 106 3.32 12.73 6.64
CA GLU A 106 3.80 14.08 6.32
C GLU A 106 2.66 15.06 6.01
N ASP A 107 1.41 14.61 6.03
CA ASP A 107 0.22 15.39 5.69
C ASP A 107 0.29 16.04 4.29
N ILE A 108 0.70 15.24 3.29
CA ILE A 108 0.89 15.69 1.91
C ILE A 108 -0.12 15.02 0.99
N ILE A 109 -0.85 15.82 0.21
CA ILE A 109 -1.68 15.32 -0.89
C ILE A 109 -0.78 14.97 -2.07
N VAL A 110 -0.73 13.67 -2.41
CA VAL A 110 0.05 13.14 -3.52
C VAL A 110 -0.66 13.36 -4.86
N SER A 111 -1.95 13.09 -4.90
CA SER A 111 -2.77 13.19 -6.11
C SER A 111 -4.25 13.26 -5.80
N GLU A 112 -5.01 13.76 -6.77
CA GLU A 112 -6.45 14.00 -6.66
C GLU A 112 -7.16 13.62 -7.96
N ILE A 113 -8.43 13.18 -7.82
CA ILE A 113 -9.38 13.01 -8.92
C ILE A 113 -10.79 13.32 -8.44
N SER A 114 -11.51 14.16 -9.19
CA SER A 114 -12.88 14.59 -8.87
C SER A 114 -13.89 14.18 -9.91
N TYR A 115 -15.12 13.96 -9.50
CA TYR A 115 -16.27 13.62 -10.33
C TYR A 115 -17.48 14.43 -9.92
N GLU A 116 -18.06 15.18 -10.86
CA GLU A 116 -19.41 15.72 -10.69
C GLU A 116 -20.43 14.61 -10.99
N VAL A 117 -21.31 14.36 -10.05
CA VAL A 117 -22.29 13.26 -10.10
C VAL A 117 -23.65 13.74 -9.61
N LYS A 118 -24.72 13.10 -10.12
CA LYS A 118 -26.08 13.45 -9.77
C LYS A 118 -26.87 12.20 -9.41
N GLY A 119 -27.37 12.13 -8.18
CA GLY A 119 -28.22 11.04 -7.71
C GLY A 119 -29.67 11.45 -7.59
N VAL A 120 -30.58 10.50 -7.87
CA VAL A 120 -32.03 10.68 -7.71
C VAL A 120 -32.59 9.44 -7.03
N ASP A 121 -33.30 9.64 -5.91
CA ASP A 121 -33.96 8.54 -5.19
C ASP A 121 -35.08 9.10 -4.27
N THR A 122 -35.79 8.19 -3.59
CA THR A 122 -36.91 8.48 -2.68
C THR A 122 -36.50 9.15 -1.38
N SER A 123 -35.21 9.20 -1.04
CA SER A 123 -34.67 9.93 0.10
C SER A 123 -33.31 10.55 -0.23
N GLU A 124 -32.94 11.62 0.48
CA GLU A 124 -31.66 12.31 0.30
C GLU A 124 -30.46 11.35 0.44
N GLN A 125 -30.45 10.51 1.49
CA GLN A 125 -29.36 9.53 1.69
C GLN A 125 -29.22 8.52 0.54
N LYS A 126 -30.35 8.05 0.00
CA LYS A 126 -30.33 7.16 -1.16
C LYS A 126 -29.91 7.88 -2.43
N ALA A 127 -30.29 9.15 -2.61
CA ALA A 127 -29.86 9.98 -3.73
C ALA A 127 -28.34 10.23 -3.67
N ILE A 128 -27.77 10.55 -2.51
CA ILE A 128 -26.29 10.64 -2.32
C ILE A 128 -25.62 9.32 -2.69
N LYS A 129 -26.14 8.21 -2.19
CA LYS A 129 -25.59 6.89 -2.51
C LYS A 129 -25.69 6.55 -4.01
N ALA A 130 -26.78 6.93 -4.64
CA ALA A 130 -26.98 6.76 -6.09
C ALA A 130 -25.96 7.61 -6.88
N ALA A 131 -25.69 8.85 -6.44
CA ALA A 131 -24.67 9.72 -7.02
C ALA A 131 -23.27 9.08 -6.89
N ILE A 132 -22.84 8.67 -5.69
CA ILE A 132 -21.56 8.01 -5.45
C ILE A 132 -21.42 6.75 -6.33
N ASN A 133 -22.49 6.00 -6.53
CA ASN A 133 -22.47 4.78 -7.33
C ASN A 133 -22.21 5.02 -8.83
N GLN A 134 -22.41 6.24 -9.34
CA GLN A 134 -22.05 6.58 -10.71
C GLN A 134 -20.53 6.62 -10.95
N VAL A 135 -19.73 6.82 -9.91
CA VAL A 135 -18.27 6.76 -10.04
C VAL A 135 -17.85 5.34 -10.39
N ASN A 136 -17.44 5.14 -11.65
CA ASN A 136 -16.94 3.85 -12.12
C ASN A 136 -15.47 3.66 -11.76
N VAL A 137 -15.22 2.88 -10.70
CA VAL A 137 -13.87 2.57 -10.19
C VAL A 137 -13.00 1.76 -11.15
N LYS A 138 -13.59 1.16 -12.21
CA LYS A 138 -12.89 0.42 -13.27
C LYS A 138 -12.60 1.27 -14.50
N SER A 139 -12.95 2.56 -14.47
CA SER A 139 -12.77 3.44 -15.63
C SER A 139 -11.28 3.65 -15.93
N PRO A 140 -10.93 3.91 -17.22
CA PRO A 140 -9.57 4.28 -17.59
C PRO A 140 -9.07 5.52 -16.84
N ARG A 141 -9.98 6.43 -16.48
CA ARG A 141 -9.66 7.63 -15.71
C ARG A 141 -9.16 7.30 -14.30
N VAL A 142 -9.83 6.38 -13.59
CA VAL A 142 -9.38 5.89 -12.27
C VAL A 142 -8.04 5.17 -12.38
N ARG A 143 -7.88 4.29 -13.38
CA ARG A 143 -6.60 3.60 -13.59
C ARG A 143 -5.45 4.58 -13.80
N LYS A 144 -5.63 5.58 -14.67
CA LYS A 144 -4.63 6.63 -14.91
C LYS A 144 -4.32 7.44 -13.65
N PHE A 145 -5.31 7.75 -12.83
CA PHE A 145 -5.13 8.40 -11.53
C PHE A 145 -4.26 7.54 -10.61
N MET A 146 -4.55 6.25 -10.46
CA MET A 146 -3.80 5.34 -9.62
C MET A 146 -2.36 5.11 -10.13
N GLU A 147 -2.16 5.04 -11.45
CA GLU A 147 -0.82 4.98 -12.07
C GLU A 147 -0.01 6.25 -11.81
N ALA A 148 -0.61 7.43 -11.94
CA ALA A 148 0.03 8.70 -11.62
C ALA A 148 0.36 8.81 -10.12
N SER A 149 -0.52 8.32 -9.26
CA SER A 149 -0.26 8.25 -7.82
C SER A 149 0.95 7.36 -7.51
N ARG A 150 1.05 6.21 -8.19
CA ARG A 150 2.22 5.32 -8.09
C ARG A 150 3.51 6.04 -8.45
N ALA A 151 3.54 6.71 -9.60
CA ALA A 151 4.73 7.41 -10.06
C ALA A 151 5.20 8.48 -9.05
N LYS A 152 4.27 9.26 -8.51
CA LYS A 152 4.57 10.28 -7.49
C LYS A 152 5.03 9.69 -6.16
N ILE A 153 4.52 8.52 -5.76
CA ILE A 153 4.98 7.82 -4.55
C ILE A 153 6.41 7.30 -4.76
N VAL A 154 6.73 6.77 -5.94
CA VAL A 154 8.11 6.35 -6.26
C VAL A 154 9.06 7.54 -6.19
N GLU A 155 8.74 8.64 -6.89
CA GLU A 155 9.51 9.89 -6.88
C GLU A 155 9.73 10.42 -5.44
N TYR A 156 8.68 10.39 -4.62
CA TYR A 156 8.77 10.77 -3.20
C TYR A 156 9.82 9.96 -2.44
N TYR A 157 9.91 8.66 -2.68
CA TYR A 157 10.91 7.81 -2.01
C TYR A 157 12.30 7.97 -2.63
N GLU A 158 12.43 8.13 -3.95
CA GLU A 158 13.71 8.31 -4.64
C GLU A 158 14.48 9.50 -4.08
N ASP A 159 13.81 10.62 -3.88
CA ASP A 159 14.39 11.81 -3.27
C ASP A 159 14.82 11.61 -1.82
N ARG A 160 14.25 10.62 -1.13
CA ARG A 160 14.43 10.41 0.31
C ARG A 160 15.28 9.22 0.70
N VAL A 161 15.67 8.37 -0.24
CA VAL A 161 16.52 7.20 0.06
C VAL A 161 17.73 7.56 0.92
N PRO A 162 18.53 8.62 0.62
CA PRO A 162 19.68 8.97 1.46
C PRO A 162 19.30 9.28 2.91
N VAL A 163 18.23 10.07 3.11
CA VAL A 163 17.74 10.47 4.44
C VAL A 163 17.18 9.27 5.21
N ILE A 164 16.50 8.36 4.51
CA ILE A 164 15.95 7.12 5.10
C ILE A 164 17.10 6.21 5.58
N LEU A 165 18.17 6.08 4.78
CA LEU A 165 19.35 5.30 5.14
C LEU A 165 20.04 5.88 6.39
N GLU A 166 20.24 7.21 6.43
CA GLU A 166 20.84 7.90 7.60
C GLU A 166 19.98 7.73 8.86
N LYS A 167 18.64 7.87 8.72
CA LYS A 167 17.71 7.67 9.84
C LYS A 167 17.78 6.25 10.38
N ALA A 168 17.75 5.25 9.49
CA ALA A 168 17.84 3.85 9.90
C ALA A 168 19.19 3.54 10.58
N GLU A 169 20.28 4.11 10.07
CA GLU A 169 21.58 3.95 10.71
C GLU A 169 21.63 4.59 12.11
N ALA A 170 21.08 5.79 12.26
CA ALA A 170 20.99 6.46 13.57
C ALA A 170 20.18 5.62 14.58
N GLN A 171 19.02 5.06 14.15
CA GLN A 171 18.23 4.15 14.97
C GLN A 171 19.00 2.89 15.36
N ALA A 172 19.71 2.27 14.40
CA ALA A 172 20.53 1.10 14.69
C ALA A 172 21.68 1.39 15.68
N ASN A 173 22.31 2.57 15.59
CA ASN A 173 23.41 2.98 16.46
C ASN A 173 22.98 3.16 17.92
N ILE A 174 21.73 3.52 18.18
CA ILE A 174 21.16 3.58 19.53
C ILE A 174 20.52 2.25 19.97
N GLY A 175 20.62 1.20 19.14
CA GLY A 175 20.14 -0.14 19.44
C GLY A 175 18.68 -0.42 19.09
N GLU A 176 18.01 0.51 18.40
CA GLU A 176 16.62 0.39 17.92
C GLU A 176 16.55 -0.32 16.56
N TYR A 177 17.05 -1.56 16.51
CA TYR A 177 17.19 -2.31 15.26
C TYR A 177 15.85 -2.60 14.56
N GLU A 178 14.79 -2.89 15.32
CA GLU A 178 13.44 -3.14 14.77
C GLU A 178 12.90 -1.89 14.09
N ASN A 179 13.05 -0.72 14.71
CA ASN A 179 12.62 0.56 14.14
C ASN A 179 13.42 0.89 12.88
N ALA A 180 14.73 0.65 12.90
CA ALA A 180 15.62 0.82 11.75
C ALA A 180 15.19 -0.06 10.56
N LEU A 181 14.94 -1.34 10.81
CA LEU A 181 14.47 -2.29 9.78
C LEU A 181 13.07 -1.91 9.26
N ALA A 182 12.16 -1.48 10.14
CA ALA A 182 10.83 -1.00 9.74
C ALA A 182 10.92 0.26 8.86
N THR A 183 11.82 1.20 9.19
CA THR A 183 12.08 2.40 8.40
C THR A 183 12.54 2.06 6.98
N LEU A 184 13.47 1.10 6.85
CA LEU A 184 13.97 0.64 5.54
C LEU A 184 12.92 -0.16 4.76
N ASN A 185 12.15 -1.02 5.43
CA ASN A 185 11.11 -1.85 4.81
C ASN A 185 9.93 -1.05 4.25
N ALA A 186 9.80 0.22 4.63
CA ALA A 186 8.79 1.12 4.07
C ALA A 186 9.11 1.57 2.64
N VAL A 187 10.37 1.45 2.20
CA VAL A 187 10.81 1.86 0.85
C VAL A 187 10.34 0.82 -0.18
N PRO A 188 9.61 1.23 -1.23
CA PRO A 188 9.19 0.30 -2.28
C PRO A 188 10.36 -0.24 -3.11
N GLU A 189 10.26 -1.49 -3.54
CA GLU A 189 11.29 -2.15 -4.37
C GLU A 189 11.52 -1.49 -5.74
N SER A 190 10.56 -0.69 -6.23
CA SER A 190 10.63 0.03 -7.52
C SER A 190 11.43 1.32 -7.47
N VAL A 191 11.84 1.74 -6.30
CA VAL A 191 12.60 2.99 -6.10
C VAL A 191 14.02 2.83 -6.59
N GLU A 192 14.53 3.80 -7.33
CA GLU A 192 15.94 3.84 -7.70
C GLU A 192 16.81 3.87 -6.42
N GLY A 193 17.84 3.04 -6.36
CA GLY A 193 18.67 2.89 -5.16
C GLY A 193 18.13 1.90 -4.12
N TYR A 194 17.05 1.14 -4.40
CA TYR A 194 16.55 0.11 -3.48
C TYR A 194 17.60 -0.94 -3.10
N SER A 195 18.58 -1.22 -3.97
CA SER A 195 19.71 -2.10 -3.63
C SER A 195 20.50 -1.60 -2.42
N MET A 196 20.68 -0.29 -2.29
CA MET A 196 21.35 0.32 -1.11
C MET A 196 20.52 0.11 0.17
N VAL A 197 19.20 0.13 0.03
CA VAL A 197 18.28 -0.15 1.15
C VAL A 197 18.41 -1.60 1.61
N LEU A 198 18.46 -2.56 0.67
CA LEU A 198 18.65 -3.98 0.98
C LEU A 198 20.01 -4.24 1.65
N ASP A 199 21.07 -3.61 1.15
CA ASP A 199 22.41 -3.74 1.75
C ASP A 199 22.40 -3.22 3.19
N LYS A 200 21.78 -2.07 3.44
CA LYS A 200 21.65 -1.49 4.78
C LYS A 200 20.75 -2.34 5.69
N MET A 201 19.67 -2.91 5.18
CA MET A 201 18.83 -3.86 5.93
C MET A 201 19.64 -5.08 6.39
N THR A 202 20.44 -5.64 5.47
CA THR A 202 21.29 -6.79 5.78
C THR A 202 22.33 -6.45 6.84
N GLU A 203 23.00 -5.30 6.72
CA GLU A 203 23.98 -4.81 7.71
C GLU A 203 23.34 -4.68 9.10
N ILE A 204 22.18 -4.01 9.19
CA ILE A 204 21.48 -3.76 10.45
C ILE A 204 20.96 -5.08 11.07
N TYR A 205 20.44 -5.98 10.23
CA TYR A 205 19.99 -7.30 10.69
C TYR A 205 21.15 -8.11 11.31
N LEU A 206 22.31 -8.13 10.67
CA LEU A 206 23.49 -8.81 11.21
C LEU A 206 23.96 -8.18 12.54
N LYS A 207 23.96 -6.84 12.66
CA LYS A 207 24.25 -6.16 13.93
C LYS A 207 23.27 -6.56 15.04
N LYS A 208 21.97 -6.70 14.70
CA LYS A 208 20.95 -7.17 15.64
C LYS A 208 21.23 -8.60 16.09
N VAL A 209 21.48 -9.52 15.17
CA VAL A 209 21.78 -10.93 15.47
C VAL A 209 23.02 -11.04 16.38
N ASP A 210 24.07 -10.28 16.10
CA ASP A 210 25.29 -10.22 16.90
C ASP A 210 25.02 -9.74 18.34
N LYS A 211 24.18 -8.71 18.49
CA LYS A 211 23.78 -8.22 19.82
C LYS A 211 22.98 -9.28 20.56
N ASP A 212 21.99 -9.89 19.93
CA ASP A 212 21.14 -10.90 20.56
C ASP A 212 21.97 -12.12 20.99
N ALA A 213 22.87 -12.58 20.13
CA ALA A 213 23.82 -13.67 20.48
C ALA A 213 24.74 -13.34 21.69
N LYS A 214 25.26 -12.10 21.73
CA LYS A 214 26.06 -11.63 22.86
C LYS A 214 25.24 -11.58 24.15
N MET A 215 23.99 -11.15 24.12
CA MET A 215 23.09 -11.12 25.28
C MET A 215 22.81 -12.53 25.79
N VAL A 216 22.47 -13.47 24.91
CA VAL A 216 22.23 -14.88 25.27
C VAL A 216 23.50 -15.49 25.90
N LEU A 217 24.69 -15.24 25.33
CA LEU A 217 25.95 -15.71 25.86
C LEU A 217 26.26 -15.13 27.25
N GLN A 218 25.97 -13.86 27.47
CA GLN A 218 26.15 -13.22 28.77
C GLN A 218 25.20 -13.80 29.81
N GLU A 219 23.96 -14.04 29.46
CA GLU A 219 22.97 -14.65 30.36
C GLU A 219 23.34 -16.08 30.69
N ALA A 220 23.77 -16.87 29.71
CA ALA A 220 24.29 -18.22 29.96
C ALA A 220 25.48 -18.21 30.91
N LYS A 221 26.48 -17.31 30.73
CA LYS A 221 27.62 -17.15 31.60
C LYS A 221 27.21 -16.75 33.03
N ALA A 222 26.22 -15.87 33.17
CA ALA A 222 25.72 -15.47 34.51
C ALA A 222 25.05 -16.66 35.21
N LYS A 223 24.26 -17.46 34.51
CA LYS A 223 23.63 -18.70 35.07
C LYS A 223 24.67 -19.75 35.45
N MET A 224 25.71 -19.92 34.66
CA MET A 224 26.82 -20.80 34.99
C MET A 224 27.54 -20.34 36.27
N ALA A 225 27.78 -19.05 36.45
CA ALA A 225 28.40 -18.48 37.65
C ALA A 225 27.55 -18.71 38.91
N LEU A 226 26.21 -18.74 38.74
CA LEU A 226 25.27 -19.07 39.83
C LEU A 226 25.13 -20.58 40.06
N LYS A 227 25.87 -21.42 39.31
CA LYS A 227 25.77 -22.90 39.29
C LYS A 227 24.41 -23.46 38.86
N GLU A 228 23.64 -22.66 38.13
CA GLU A 228 22.36 -23.05 37.51
C GLU A 228 22.61 -23.67 36.13
N TYR A 229 23.36 -24.76 36.07
CA TYR A 229 23.91 -25.33 34.84
C TYR A 229 22.83 -25.74 33.83
N ASN A 230 21.71 -26.29 34.29
CA ASN A 230 20.60 -26.71 33.38
C ASN A 230 19.99 -25.50 32.68
N VAL A 231 19.79 -24.38 33.39
CA VAL A 231 19.22 -23.15 32.82
C VAL A 231 20.21 -22.44 31.88
N ALA A 232 21.52 -22.59 32.14
CA ALA A 232 22.56 -22.02 31.27
C ALA A 232 22.69 -22.79 29.94
N MET A 233 22.38 -24.09 29.91
CA MET A 233 22.42 -24.92 28.69
C MET A 233 21.19 -24.71 27.78
N ASP A 234 20.05 -24.24 28.32
CA ASP A 234 18.82 -23.98 27.58
C ASP A 234 18.79 -22.59 26.88
N LYS A 235 19.86 -21.80 27.00
CA LYS A 235 20.01 -20.47 26.38
C LYS A 235 21.01 -20.48 25.21
#